data_69ea5e155fd1960911a8cdd80f9452e3
#
_entry.id   69ea5e155fd1960911a8cdd80f9452e3
#
_cell.length_a   1.000
_cell.length_b   1.000
_cell.length_c   1.000
_cell.angle_alpha   90.00
_cell.angle_beta   90.00
_cell.angle_gamma   90.00
#
_symmetry.space_group_name_H-M   'P 1'
#
loop_
_entity.id
_entity.type
_entity.pdbx_description
1 polymer ?
#
loop_
_entity_poly.entity_id
_entity_poly.type
_entity_poly.pdbx_seq_one_letter_code
_entity_poly.pdbx_strand_id
1 'polypeptide(L)'
;MLLLRILALLLSAAGIKAVGIILVDREGRFLVNHRWQRVREEDRDEFHHPARPYLRGRWAILAGYIERGETPEEAALREIHEETGFEPQRLHLVVRSTWPRPVYLFAAGVPLAAGELQLGEGQEHRLVTLDEVSGLSPRIPLLRPVFRAFAGTPAYEASLRDARENR
;
A
#
# COMPACT_ATOMS: atom_id res chain seq x y z
N MET A 1 -2.52 2.16 16.92
CA MET A 1 -2.23 3.55 16.46
C MET A 1 -0.76 3.95 16.57
N LEU A 2 -0.05 3.70 17.68
CA LEU A 2 1.38 4.07 17.83
C LEU A 2 2.27 3.45 16.74
N LEU A 3 2.12 2.17 16.45
CA LEU A 3 2.93 1.47 15.45
C LEU A 3 2.76 2.04 14.03
N LEU A 4 1.54 2.38 13.64
CA LEU A 4 1.25 3.01 12.34
C LEU A 4 1.88 4.41 12.24
N ARG A 5 1.91 5.16 13.35
CA ARG A 5 2.61 6.45 13.42
C ARG A 5 4.13 6.29 13.32
N ILE A 6 4.69 5.26 13.95
CA ILE A 6 6.13 4.94 13.84
C ILE A 6 6.48 4.59 12.39
N LEU A 7 5.65 3.79 11.71
CA LEU A 7 5.86 3.49 10.29
C LEU A 7 5.85 4.76 9.42
N ALA A 8 4.82 5.60 9.60
CA ALA A 8 4.73 6.86 8.85
C ALA A 8 5.94 7.77 9.13
N LEU A 9 6.42 7.79 10.38
CA LEU A 9 7.62 8.55 10.77
C LEU A 9 8.89 7.99 10.11
N LEU A 10 9.06 6.67 10.05
CA LEU A 10 10.22 6.04 9.42
C LEU A 10 10.25 6.30 7.91
N LEU A 11 9.11 6.21 7.24
CA LEU A 11 8.99 6.56 5.82
C LEU A 11 9.24 8.05 5.57
N SER A 12 8.73 8.89 6.45
CA SER A 12 8.96 10.34 6.42
C SER A 12 10.43 10.71 6.64
N ALA A 13 11.14 10.00 7.53
CA ALA A 13 12.58 10.19 7.79
C ALA A 13 13.45 9.84 6.56
N ALA A 14 12.96 9.02 5.65
CA ALA A 14 13.64 8.74 4.37
C ALA A 14 13.58 9.90 3.37
N GLY A 15 13.02 11.06 3.76
CA GLY A 15 13.01 12.28 2.94
C GLY A 15 11.99 12.29 1.79
N ILE A 16 11.00 11.42 1.84
CA ILE A 16 10.06 11.17 0.75
C ILE A 16 8.68 11.72 1.10
N LYS A 17 8.04 12.41 0.14
CA LYS A 17 6.59 12.63 0.19
C LYS A 17 5.93 11.41 -0.43
N ALA A 18 5.20 10.61 0.33
CA ALA A 18 4.70 9.34 -0.16
C ALA A 18 3.31 9.01 0.39
N VAL A 19 2.62 8.20 -0.36
CA VAL A 19 1.40 7.49 0.06
C VAL A 19 1.69 6.01 0.18
N GLY A 20 1.11 5.37 1.20
CA GLY A 20 0.98 3.92 1.29
C GLY A 20 -0.49 3.57 1.28
N ILE A 21 -0.84 2.42 0.69
CA ILE A 21 -2.23 2.01 0.57
C ILE A 21 -2.40 0.57 1.05
N ILE A 22 -3.39 0.33 1.89
CA ILE A 22 -3.83 -1.00 2.32
C ILE A 22 -5.18 -1.28 1.66
N LEU A 23 -5.24 -2.25 0.77
CA LEU A 23 -6.49 -2.73 0.19
C LEU A 23 -6.99 -3.95 0.96
N VAL A 24 -8.30 -3.96 1.26
CA VAL A 24 -8.98 -5.01 2.03
C VAL A 24 -10.09 -5.59 1.19
N ASP A 25 -10.13 -6.92 1.05
CA ASP A 25 -11.21 -7.59 0.34
C ASP A 25 -12.42 -7.89 1.24
N ARG A 26 -13.44 -8.54 0.66
CA ARG A 26 -14.71 -8.89 1.34
C ARG A 26 -14.53 -9.84 2.52
N GLU A 27 -13.49 -10.68 2.49
CA GLU A 27 -13.14 -11.65 3.52
C GLU A 27 -12.21 -11.04 4.59
N GLY A 28 -11.80 -9.78 4.44
CA GLY A 28 -10.89 -9.09 5.36
C GLY A 28 -9.42 -9.43 5.15
N ARG A 29 -9.06 -9.97 3.96
CA ARG A 29 -7.68 -10.22 3.55
C ARG A 29 -7.06 -8.93 3.00
N PHE A 30 -5.75 -8.86 3.07
CA PHE A 30 -4.95 -7.72 2.65
C PHE A 30 -4.31 -7.99 1.29
N LEU A 31 -4.42 -7.03 0.36
CA LEU A 31 -3.66 -7.09 -0.87
C LEU A 31 -2.19 -6.77 -0.59
N VAL A 32 -1.31 -7.63 -1.06
CA VAL A 32 0.13 -7.42 -1.06
C VAL A 32 0.67 -7.54 -2.48
N ASN A 33 1.66 -6.71 -2.79
CA ASN A 33 2.34 -6.68 -4.08
C ASN A 33 3.77 -7.23 -3.90
N HIS A 34 4.17 -8.20 -4.72
CA HIS A 34 5.56 -8.64 -4.82
C HIS A 34 6.30 -7.76 -5.80
N ARG A 35 7.09 -6.83 -5.28
CA ARG A 35 7.78 -5.83 -6.10
C ARG A 35 8.90 -6.42 -6.95
N TRP A 36 9.14 -5.84 -8.13
CA TRP A 36 10.21 -6.28 -9.03
C TRP A 36 11.58 -6.32 -8.33
N GLN A 37 12.34 -7.38 -8.60
CA GLN A 37 13.70 -7.52 -8.11
C GLN A 37 14.69 -6.66 -8.92
N ARG A 38 14.41 -6.49 -10.22
CA ARG A 38 15.19 -5.65 -11.13
C ARG A 38 14.28 -4.62 -11.77
N VAL A 39 14.74 -3.38 -11.79
CA VAL A 39 14.13 -2.32 -12.58
C VAL A 39 14.56 -2.53 -14.03
N ARG A 40 13.62 -2.47 -14.98
CA ARG A 40 13.94 -2.51 -16.40
C ARG A 40 14.82 -1.30 -16.73
N GLU A 41 15.71 -1.44 -17.74
CA GLU A 41 16.66 -0.37 -18.10
C GLU A 41 15.94 0.88 -18.62
N GLU A 42 14.81 0.69 -19.29
CA GLU A 42 13.89 1.71 -19.77
C GLU A 42 13.20 2.52 -18.66
N ASP A 43 13.03 1.93 -17.47
CA ASP A 43 12.35 2.55 -16.32
C ASP A 43 13.36 3.16 -15.32
N ARG A 44 14.66 3.14 -15.63
CA ARG A 44 15.72 3.56 -14.69
C ARG A 44 15.61 5.01 -14.23
N ASP A 45 15.19 5.91 -15.10
CA ASP A 45 15.15 7.34 -14.79
C ASP A 45 13.98 7.73 -13.87
N GLU A 46 12.84 7.05 -13.99
CA GLU A 46 11.70 7.23 -13.07
C GLU A 46 11.95 6.60 -11.68
N PHE A 47 12.81 5.57 -11.60
CA PHE A 47 13.02 4.75 -10.42
C PHE A 47 14.26 5.13 -9.58
N HIS A 48 14.92 6.25 -9.85
CA HIS A 48 16.18 6.67 -9.18
C HIS A 48 16.02 7.17 -7.73
N HIS A 49 14.91 6.84 -7.02
CA HIS A 49 14.79 7.26 -5.63
C HIS A 49 15.54 6.31 -4.67
N PRO A 50 16.41 6.86 -3.77
CA PRO A 50 17.29 6.06 -2.90
C PRO A 50 16.58 5.11 -1.92
N ALA A 51 15.29 5.29 -1.62
CA ALA A 51 14.53 4.40 -0.74
C ALA A 51 13.97 3.14 -1.44
N ARG A 52 13.92 3.10 -2.78
CA ARG A 52 13.36 1.96 -3.52
C ARG A 52 14.19 0.66 -3.48
N PRO A 53 15.54 0.67 -3.38
CA PRO A 53 16.32 -0.57 -3.26
C PRO A 53 15.88 -1.47 -2.10
N TYR A 54 15.39 -0.88 -1.02
CA TYR A 54 14.93 -1.62 0.16
C TYR A 54 13.66 -2.46 -0.10
N LEU A 55 12.81 -2.03 -1.03
CA LEU A 55 11.53 -2.69 -1.33
C LEU A 55 11.65 -3.75 -2.43
N ARG A 56 12.75 -3.77 -3.20
CA ARG A 56 12.94 -4.66 -4.35
C ARG A 56 12.85 -6.13 -3.97
N GLY A 57 12.10 -6.90 -4.75
CA GLY A 57 11.91 -8.33 -4.54
C GLY A 57 11.24 -8.68 -3.23
N ARG A 58 10.50 -7.75 -2.62
CA ARG A 58 9.82 -7.97 -1.34
C ARG A 58 8.32 -7.81 -1.47
N TRP A 59 7.61 -8.58 -0.67
CA TRP A 59 6.19 -8.36 -0.45
C TRP A 59 5.97 -7.09 0.37
N ALA A 60 5.11 -6.22 -0.12
CA ALA A 60 4.81 -4.92 0.47
C ALA A 60 3.34 -4.54 0.24
N ILE A 61 2.87 -3.48 0.91
CA ILE A 61 1.65 -2.77 0.52
C ILE A 61 1.92 -1.94 -0.74
N LEU A 62 0.85 -1.51 -1.42
CA LEU A 62 0.94 -0.53 -2.50
C LEU A 62 1.50 0.78 -1.94
N ALA A 63 2.37 1.42 -2.70
CA ALA A 63 2.96 2.68 -2.27
C ALA A 63 3.57 3.45 -3.45
N GLY A 64 3.40 4.76 -3.43
CA GLY A 64 4.00 5.65 -4.42
C GLY A 64 4.32 7.04 -3.89
N TYR A 65 4.78 7.90 -4.78
CA TYR A 65 5.14 9.28 -4.47
C TYR A 65 3.98 10.22 -4.72
N ILE A 66 3.93 11.30 -3.93
CA ILE A 66 3.04 12.42 -4.20
C ILE A 66 3.75 13.32 -5.22
N GLU A 67 3.19 13.43 -6.40
CA GLU A 67 3.73 14.24 -7.49
C GLU A 67 3.50 15.74 -7.27
N ARG A 68 4.13 16.56 -8.12
CA ARG A 68 4.00 18.01 -8.00
C ARG A 68 2.59 18.46 -8.38
N GLY A 69 1.90 19.08 -7.44
CA GLY A 69 0.54 19.60 -7.61
C GLY A 69 -0.56 18.61 -7.22
N GLU A 70 -0.18 17.38 -6.88
CA GLU A 70 -1.09 16.32 -6.50
C GLU A 70 -1.40 16.38 -4.99
N THR A 71 -2.63 16.13 -4.62
CA THR A 71 -3.01 15.87 -3.23
C THR A 71 -2.63 14.45 -2.82
N PRO A 72 -2.51 14.14 -1.51
CA PRO A 72 -2.25 12.77 -1.08
C PRO A 72 -3.32 11.76 -1.50
N GLU A 73 -4.57 12.19 -1.56
CA GLU A 73 -5.71 11.38 -2.00
C GLU A 73 -5.61 11.07 -3.50
N GLU A 74 -5.31 12.07 -4.34
CA GLU A 74 -5.11 11.88 -5.78
C GLU A 74 -3.94 10.94 -6.05
N ALA A 75 -2.82 11.11 -5.34
CA ALA A 75 -1.68 10.20 -5.43
C ALA A 75 -2.08 8.76 -5.07
N ALA A 76 -2.84 8.56 -4.00
CA ALA A 76 -3.27 7.23 -3.58
C ALA A 76 -4.22 6.59 -4.63
N LEU A 77 -5.15 7.34 -5.19
CA LEU A 77 -6.06 6.84 -6.25
C LEU A 77 -5.28 6.47 -7.51
N ARG A 78 -4.36 7.32 -7.95
CA ARG A 78 -3.49 7.05 -9.10
C ARG A 78 -2.68 5.78 -8.91
N GLU A 79 -1.99 5.62 -7.77
CA GLU A 79 -1.19 4.43 -7.47
C GLU A 79 -2.04 3.15 -7.41
N ILE A 80 -3.27 3.22 -6.85
CA ILE A 80 -4.19 2.07 -6.87
C ILE A 80 -4.53 1.70 -8.31
N HIS A 81 -4.90 2.69 -9.14
CA HIS A 81 -5.26 2.46 -10.52
C HIS A 81 -4.08 1.88 -11.33
N GLU A 82 -2.90 2.49 -11.22
CA GLU A 82 -1.69 2.06 -11.93
C GLU A 82 -1.25 0.64 -11.53
N GLU A 83 -1.30 0.31 -10.23
CA GLU A 83 -0.86 -1.00 -9.74
C GLU A 83 -1.92 -2.11 -9.88
N THR A 84 -3.23 -1.77 -9.93
CA THR A 84 -4.30 -2.79 -9.86
C THR A 84 -5.40 -2.65 -10.91
N GLY A 85 -5.45 -1.56 -11.65
CA GLY A 85 -6.56 -1.23 -12.54
C GLY A 85 -7.87 -0.92 -11.83
N PHE A 86 -7.90 -0.91 -10.51
CA PHE A 86 -9.08 -0.69 -9.68
C PHE A 86 -9.21 0.78 -9.26
N GLU A 87 -10.44 1.26 -9.17
CA GLU A 87 -10.76 2.60 -8.66
C GLU A 87 -11.72 2.48 -7.46
N PRO A 88 -11.25 2.71 -6.23
CA PRO A 88 -12.10 2.67 -5.06
C PRO A 88 -13.02 3.90 -5.01
N GLN A 89 -14.26 3.70 -4.59
CA GLN A 89 -15.20 4.81 -4.39
C GLN A 89 -14.84 5.69 -3.19
N ARG A 90 -14.13 5.13 -2.22
CA ARG A 90 -13.74 5.81 -0.97
C ARG A 90 -12.33 5.42 -0.55
N LEU A 91 -11.61 6.42 -0.04
CA LEU A 91 -10.35 6.24 0.67
C LEU A 91 -10.55 6.61 2.14
N HIS A 92 -9.96 5.82 3.01
CA HIS A 92 -9.96 6.04 4.45
C HIS A 92 -8.55 6.39 4.93
N LEU A 93 -8.36 7.61 5.44
CA LEU A 93 -7.08 7.98 6.02
C LEU A 93 -6.84 7.19 7.32
N VAL A 94 -5.78 6.40 7.35
CA VAL A 94 -5.38 5.59 8.51
C VAL A 94 -4.47 6.38 9.44
N VAL A 95 -3.44 6.99 8.88
CA VAL A 95 -2.47 7.80 9.61
C VAL A 95 -1.73 8.74 8.67
N ARG A 96 -1.32 9.89 9.20
CA ARG A 96 -0.41 10.81 8.53
C ARG A 96 0.77 11.17 9.43
N SER A 97 1.94 11.40 8.82
CA SER A 97 3.07 12.11 9.40
C SER A 97 3.42 13.28 8.51
N THR A 98 3.72 14.42 9.10
CA THR A 98 4.05 15.64 8.34
C THR A 98 5.52 16.03 8.47
N TRP A 99 6.26 15.41 9.38
CA TRP A 99 7.65 15.75 9.67
C TRP A 99 8.53 14.48 9.64
N PRO A 100 9.74 14.51 9.05
CA PRO A 100 10.36 15.59 8.26
C PRO A 100 9.75 15.78 6.87
N ARG A 101 9.00 14.80 6.33
CA ARG A 101 8.27 14.87 5.07
C ARG A 101 6.87 14.29 5.23
N PRO A 102 5.87 14.78 4.49
CA PRO A 102 4.53 14.22 4.57
C PRO A 102 4.47 12.80 4.02
N VAL A 103 3.95 11.89 4.85
CA VAL A 103 3.64 10.50 4.50
C VAL A 103 2.22 10.21 4.96
N TYR A 104 1.44 9.63 4.09
CA TYR A 104 0.05 9.27 4.33
C TYR A 104 -0.15 7.77 4.13
N LEU A 105 -0.88 7.14 5.03
CA LEU A 105 -1.35 5.77 4.87
C LEU A 105 -2.86 5.80 4.71
N PHE A 106 -3.32 5.32 3.57
CA PHE A 106 -4.73 5.16 3.26
C PHE A 106 -5.15 3.69 3.29
N ALA A 107 -6.46 3.46 3.36
CA ALA A 107 -7.06 2.16 3.15
C ALA A 107 -8.29 2.28 2.25
N ALA A 108 -8.60 1.23 1.51
CA ALA A 108 -9.83 1.12 0.73
C ALA A 108 -10.31 -0.33 0.67
N GLY A 109 -11.63 -0.50 0.47
CA GLY A 109 -12.23 -1.79 0.19
C GLY A 109 -12.09 -2.15 -1.29
N VAL A 110 -11.70 -3.40 -1.58
CA VAL A 110 -11.66 -3.95 -2.93
C VAL A 110 -12.65 -5.11 -3.05
N PRO A 111 -13.66 -5.03 -3.94
CA PRO A 111 -14.68 -6.08 -4.07
C PRO A 111 -14.20 -7.29 -4.87
N LEU A 112 -13.06 -7.17 -5.55
CA LEU A 112 -12.54 -8.15 -6.50
C LEU A 112 -11.64 -9.19 -5.83
N ALA A 113 -11.57 -10.38 -6.43
CA ALA A 113 -10.53 -11.36 -6.10
C ALA A 113 -9.17 -10.91 -6.67
N ALA A 114 -8.06 -11.39 -6.08
CA ALA A 114 -6.72 -11.00 -6.53
C ALA A 114 -6.47 -11.26 -8.04
N GLY A 115 -7.06 -12.33 -8.59
CA GLY A 115 -6.92 -12.66 -10.01
C GLY A 115 -7.75 -11.78 -10.96
N GLU A 116 -8.64 -10.94 -10.44
CA GLU A 116 -9.44 -9.99 -11.21
C GLU A 116 -8.78 -8.60 -11.26
N LEU A 117 -7.76 -8.38 -10.42
CA LEU A 117 -6.97 -7.15 -10.44
C LEU A 117 -5.93 -7.23 -11.55
N GLN A 118 -5.78 -6.14 -12.28
CA GLN A 118 -4.69 -6.02 -13.25
C GLN A 118 -3.36 -5.93 -12.50
N LEU A 119 -2.36 -6.64 -12.99
CA LEU A 119 -1.02 -6.52 -12.44
C LEU A 119 -0.30 -5.36 -13.15
N GLY A 120 -0.19 -4.24 -12.47
CA GLY A 120 0.57 -3.08 -12.93
C GLY A 120 2.05 -3.21 -12.60
N GLU A 121 2.54 -2.44 -11.64
CA GLU A 121 3.92 -2.54 -11.15
C GLU A 121 4.08 -3.71 -10.18
N GLY A 122 4.96 -4.66 -10.49
CA GLY A 122 5.26 -5.81 -9.64
C GLY A 122 5.24 -7.14 -10.38
N GLN A 123 5.55 -8.21 -9.65
CA GLN A 123 5.60 -9.57 -10.19
C GLN A 123 4.30 -10.34 -9.94
N GLU A 124 3.64 -10.05 -8.83
CA GLU A 124 2.48 -10.78 -8.35
C GLU A 124 1.67 -9.95 -7.34
N HIS A 125 0.36 -10.04 -7.42
CA HIS A 125 -0.56 -9.62 -6.35
C HIS A 125 -1.07 -10.84 -5.60
N ARG A 126 -1.24 -10.72 -4.28
CA ARG A 126 -1.81 -11.78 -3.46
C ARG A 126 -2.70 -11.19 -2.37
N LEU A 127 -3.87 -11.79 -2.18
CA LEU A 127 -4.71 -11.54 -1.01
C LEU A 127 -4.29 -12.49 0.11
N VAL A 128 -3.96 -11.94 1.27
CA VAL A 128 -3.44 -12.70 2.41
C VAL A 128 -4.15 -12.34 3.70
N THR A 129 -4.37 -13.33 4.54
CA THR A 129 -4.78 -13.13 5.94
C THR A 129 -3.59 -12.65 6.77
N LEU A 130 -3.86 -12.15 7.98
CA LEU A 130 -2.83 -11.74 8.92
C LEU A 130 -1.84 -12.86 9.28
N ASP A 131 -2.31 -14.11 9.30
CA ASP A 131 -1.47 -15.26 9.62
C ASP A 131 -0.59 -15.65 8.42
N GLU A 132 -1.14 -15.64 7.22
CA GLU A 132 -0.41 -15.93 5.97
C GLU A 132 0.71 -14.93 5.67
N VAL A 133 0.59 -13.66 6.13
CA VAL A 133 1.66 -12.66 6.01
C VAL A 133 2.98 -13.18 6.60
N SER A 134 2.92 -14.01 7.64
CA SER A 134 4.12 -14.57 8.27
C SER A 134 4.89 -15.51 7.35
N GLY A 135 4.21 -16.18 6.41
CA GLY A 135 4.80 -17.08 5.41
C GLY A 135 5.38 -16.38 4.18
N LEU A 136 5.09 -15.08 3.98
CA LEU A 136 5.63 -14.33 2.85
C LEU A 136 7.15 -14.13 3.01
N SER A 137 7.93 -14.48 1.98
CA SER A 137 9.38 -14.30 2.00
C SER A 137 9.90 -13.99 0.57
N PRO A 138 10.79 -13.00 0.39
CA PRO A 138 11.10 -11.94 1.36
C PRO A 138 9.95 -10.92 1.48
N ARG A 139 9.79 -10.32 2.64
CA ARG A 139 8.81 -9.24 2.87
C ARG A 139 9.44 -8.06 3.61
N ILE A 140 8.78 -6.90 3.57
CA ILE A 140 9.18 -5.79 4.44
C ILE A 140 8.94 -6.19 5.92
N PRO A 141 9.89 -5.93 6.83
CA PRO A 141 9.81 -6.41 8.23
C PRO A 141 8.56 -5.95 8.97
N LEU A 142 8.06 -4.74 8.67
CA LEU A 142 6.91 -4.14 9.34
C LEU A 142 5.54 -4.55 8.75
N LEU A 143 5.50 -5.37 7.70
CA LEU A 143 4.25 -5.70 7.00
C LEU A 143 3.21 -6.32 7.95
N ARG A 144 3.57 -7.39 8.66
CA ARG A 144 2.66 -8.04 9.62
C ARG A 144 2.26 -7.15 10.80
N PRO A 145 3.21 -6.48 11.51
CA PRO A 145 2.88 -5.51 12.54
C PRO A 145 1.93 -4.39 12.09
N VAL A 146 2.11 -3.88 10.88
CA VAL A 146 1.25 -2.83 10.29
C VAL A 146 -0.17 -3.36 10.08
N PHE A 147 -0.34 -4.51 9.42
CA PHE A 147 -1.66 -5.10 9.20
C PHE A 147 -2.36 -5.43 10.52
N ARG A 148 -1.64 -5.96 11.51
CA ARG A 148 -2.19 -6.23 12.83
C ARG A 148 -2.68 -4.96 13.53
N ALA A 149 -1.93 -3.88 13.44
CA ALA A 149 -2.32 -2.59 14.03
C ALA A 149 -3.49 -1.97 13.27
N PHE A 150 -3.54 -2.13 11.94
CA PHE A 150 -4.60 -1.62 11.10
C PHE A 150 -5.92 -2.37 11.30
N ALA A 151 -5.91 -3.69 11.42
CA ALA A 151 -7.12 -4.53 11.62
C ALA A 151 -7.96 -4.14 12.86
N GLY A 152 -7.39 -3.40 13.83
CA GLY A 152 -8.11 -2.85 14.98
C GLY A 152 -8.56 -1.39 14.82
N THR A 153 -8.60 -0.84 13.60
CA THR A 153 -8.94 0.56 13.37
C THR A 153 -10.33 0.75 12.74
N PRO A 154 -10.99 1.91 12.98
CA PRO A 154 -12.23 2.25 12.27
C PRO A 154 -12.07 2.27 10.74
N ALA A 155 -10.88 2.61 10.23
CA ALA A 155 -10.58 2.61 8.81
C ALA A 155 -10.61 1.18 8.21
N TYR A 156 -10.17 0.16 8.95
CA TYR A 156 -10.30 -1.24 8.54
C TYR A 156 -11.78 -1.65 8.41
N GLU A 157 -12.59 -1.36 9.43
CA GLU A 157 -14.01 -1.68 9.41
C GLU A 157 -14.76 -0.97 8.27
N ALA A 158 -14.39 0.29 7.99
CA ALA A 158 -14.95 1.04 6.89
C ALA A 158 -14.55 0.43 5.53
N SER A 159 -13.27 0.11 5.33
CA SER A 159 -12.78 -0.54 4.11
C SER A 159 -13.43 -1.90 3.87
N LEU A 160 -13.58 -2.72 4.93
CA LEU A 160 -14.23 -4.03 4.86
C LEU A 160 -15.71 -3.90 4.48
N ARG A 161 -16.42 -2.90 5.02
CA ARG A 161 -17.79 -2.60 4.66
C ARG A 161 -17.89 -2.18 3.19
N ASP A 162 -17.06 -1.25 2.73
CA ASP A 162 -17.03 -0.81 1.34
C ASP A 162 -16.77 -1.98 0.37
N ALA A 163 -15.83 -2.89 0.71
CA ALA A 163 -15.56 -4.09 -0.08
C ALA A 163 -16.78 -5.02 -0.21
N ARG A 164 -17.63 -5.08 0.80
CA ARG A 164 -18.85 -5.92 0.83
C ARG A 164 -20.04 -5.28 0.14
N GLU A 165 -20.15 -3.95 0.18
CA GLU A 165 -21.25 -3.18 -0.41
C GLU A 165 -21.07 -2.94 -1.92
N ASN A 166 -19.84 -2.80 -2.38
CA ASN A 166 -19.51 -2.65 -3.80
C ASN A 166 -19.63 -4.02 -4.52
N ARG A 167 -20.75 -4.18 -5.27
CA ARG A 167 -21.00 -5.32 -6.15
C ARG A 167 -20.68 -4.99 -7.60
#